data_9698721ef994d4c2a09b646243432b93
#
_entry.id   9698721ef994d4c2a09b646243432b93
#
_cell.length_a   1.000
_cell.length_b   1.000
_cell.length_c   1.000
_cell.angle_alpha   90.00
_cell.angle_beta   90.00
_cell.angle_gamma   90.00
#
_symmetry.space_group_name_H-M   'P 1'
#
loop_
_entity.id
_entity.type
_entity.pdbx_description
1 polymer ?
#
loop_
_entity_poly.entity_id
_entity_poly.type
_entity_poly.pdbx_seq_one_letter_code
_entity_poly.pdbx_strand_id
1 'polypeptide(L)'
;MQVTIQSIPASLQEFETLAAGGRQPERICALFLCALALFDKDRDAGTAAMNLLRGPRPMTPYDAQFLRDRLRGKAYLPLAYFEGATPENGYQPRVPYRLNVLADPRPQDIEPGYLRVFLKTAGADSPRPMKLRQKASTGEWFLWELSLIHISEP
;
A
#
# COMPACT_ATOMS: atom_id res chain seq x y z
N MET A 1 -1.34 11.28 -9.78
CA MET A 1 -2.02 10.09 -10.33
C MET A 1 -3.09 9.61 -9.36
N GLN A 2 -4.16 9.09 -9.87
CA GLN A 2 -5.25 8.58 -9.02
C GLN A 2 -5.60 7.16 -9.46
N VAL A 3 -5.84 6.29 -8.48
CA VAL A 3 -6.29 4.94 -8.74
C VAL A 3 -7.59 4.70 -7.99
N THR A 4 -8.53 4.00 -8.63
CA THR A 4 -9.85 3.71 -8.06
C THR A 4 -10.05 2.21 -7.96
N ILE A 5 -10.54 1.73 -6.83
CA ILE A 5 -10.94 0.35 -6.64
C ILE A 5 -12.37 0.30 -6.11
N GLN A 6 -13.12 -0.71 -6.53
CA GLN A 6 -14.54 -0.80 -6.19
C GLN A 6 -14.78 -1.33 -4.79
N SER A 7 -13.91 -2.21 -4.32
CA SER A 7 -14.04 -2.79 -2.99
C SER A 7 -12.68 -3.24 -2.46
N ILE A 8 -12.55 -3.30 -1.14
CA ILE A 8 -11.37 -3.85 -0.49
C ILE A 8 -11.47 -5.37 -0.52
N PRO A 9 -10.45 -6.09 -1.04
CA PRO A 9 -10.50 -7.56 -1.08
C PRO A 9 -10.67 -8.16 0.30
N ALA A 10 -11.55 -9.14 0.42
CA ALA A 10 -11.81 -9.84 1.67
C ALA A 10 -11.10 -11.19 1.72
N SER A 11 -10.45 -11.61 0.64
CA SER A 11 -9.74 -12.88 0.53
C SER A 11 -8.55 -12.74 -0.41
N LEU A 12 -7.64 -13.72 -0.34
CA LEU A 12 -6.51 -13.75 -1.26
C LEU A 12 -6.96 -13.87 -2.71
N GLN A 13 -8.02 -14.65 -2.97
CA GLN A 13 -8.55 -14.80 -4.32
C GLN A 13 -9.04 -13.46 -4.88
N GLU A 14 -9.77 -12.70 -4.09
CA GLU A 14 -10.23 -11.37 -4.51
C GLU A 14 -9.04 -10.43 -4.73
N PHE A 15 -8.03 -10.52 -3.89
CA PHE A 15 -6.81 -9.73 -4.04
C PHE A 15 -6.10 -10.09 -5.36
N GLU A 16 -5.96 -11.37 -5.66
CA GLU A 16 -5.31 -11.80 -6.89
C GLU A 16 -6.06 -11.30 -8.13
N THR A 17 -7.38 -11.33 -8.09
CA THR A 17 -8.21 -10.81 -9.17
C THR A 17 -7.97 -9.32 -9.38
N LEU A 18 -7.90 -8.57 -8.28
CA LEU A 18 -7.63 -7.13 -8.35
C LEU A 18 -6.21 -6.87 -8.87
N ALA A 19 -5.24 -7.64 -8.40
CA ALA A 19 -3.83 -7.49 -8.80
C ALA A 19 -3.61 -7.81 -10.29
N ALA A 20 -4.44 -8.65 -10.88
CA ALA A 20 -4.36 -8.98 -12.30
C ALA A 20 -4.61 -7.77 -13.20
N GLY A 21 -5.16 -6.69 -12.67
CA GLY A 21 -5.43 -5.46 -13.44
C GLY A 21 -4.20 -4.66 -13.84
N GLY A 22 -3.02 -5.02 -13.35
CA GLY A 22 -1.78 -4.37 -13.75
C GLY A 22 -0.86 -4.05 -12.59
N ARG A 23 0.38 -3.70 -12.92
CA ARG A 23 1.44 -3.41 -11.94
C ARG A 23 2.06 -2.04 -12.18
N GLN A 24 1.26 -1.06 -12.55
CA GLN A 24 1.69 0.32 -12.61
C GLN A 24 1.96 0.84 -11.19
N PRO A 25 2.83 1.85 -11.01
CA PRO A 25 3.18 2.33 -9.67
C PRO A 25 1.98 2.68 -8.80
N GLU A 26 1.00 3.40 -9.34
CA GLU A 26 -0.18 3.80 -8.57
C GLU A 26 -1.03 2.60 -8.15
N ARG A 27 -1.09 1.56 -8.99
CA ARG A 27 -1.83 0.35 -8.64
C ARG A 27 -1.11 -0.44 -7.54
N ILE A 28 0.21 -0.51 -7.58
CA ILE A 28 0.98 -1.19 -6.51
C ILE A 28 0.73 -0.50 -5.18
N CYS A 29 0.63 0.83 -5.17
CA CYS A 29 0.32 1.56 -3.94
C CYS A 29 -1.06 1.17 -3.39
N ALA A 30 -2.09 1.13 -4.23
CA ALA A 30 -3.43 0.74 -3.79
C ALA A 30 -3.47 -0.71 -3.34
N LEU A 31 -2.79 -1.60 -4.08
CA LEU A 31 -2.72 -3.02 -3.72
C LEU A 31 -1.99 -3.23 -2.39
N PHE A 32 -0.97 -2.42 -2.10
CA PHE A 32 -0.30 -2.49 -0.81
C PHE A 32 -1.27 -2.21 0.33
N LEU A 33 -2.09 -1.17 0.19
CA LEU A 33 -3.10 -0.85 1.22
C LEU A 33 -4.12 -1.97 1.36
N CYS A 34 -4.52 -2.57 0.24
CA CYS A 34 -5.43 -3.73 0.27
C CYS A 34 -4.79 -4.92 0.98
N ALA A 35 -3.49 -5.16 0.73
CA ALA A 35 -2.77 -6.25 1.38
C ALA A 35 -2.66 -6.02 2.89
N LEU A 36 -2.46 -4.77 3.32
CA LEU A 36 -2.43 -4.44 4.74
C LEU A 36 -3.79 -4.69 5.39
N ALA A 37 -4.87 -4.31 4.74
CA ALA A 37 -6.22 -4.56 5.26
C ALA A 37 -6.51 -6.05 5.36
N LEU A 38 -6.08 -6.82 4.37
CA LEU A 38 -6.24 -8.27 4.36
C LEU A 38 -5.40 -8.92 5.45
N PHE A 39 -4.17 -8.44 5.66
CA PHE A 39 -3.26 -8.94 6.70
C PHE A 39 -3.87 -8.79 8.10
N ASP A 40 -4.52 -7.67 8.36
CA ASP A 40 -5.17 -7.45 9.64
C ASP A 40 -6.30 -8.44 9.90
N LYS A 41 -7.01 -8.81 8.82
CA LYS A 41 -8.15 -9.73 8.90
C LYS A 41 -7.72 -11.19 8.90
N ASP A 42 -6.73 -11.54 8.07
CA ASP A 42 -6.21 -12.91 7.88
C ASP A 42 -4.73 -12.81 7.57
N ARG A 43 -3.90 -13.11 8.57
CA ARG A 43 -2.45 -12.91 8.45
C ARG A 43 -1.85 -13.72 7.31
N ASP A 44 -2.27 -14.97 7.13
CA ASP A 44 -1.70 -15.82 6.08
C ASP A 44 -2.06 -15.29 4.68
N ALA A 45 -3.31 -14.90 4.49
CA ALA A 45 -3.75 -14.34 3.22
C ALA A 45 -3.05 -13.01 2.95
N GLY A 46 -2.92 -12.16 3.96
CA GLY A 46 -2.23 -10.89 3.83
C GLY A 46 -0.76 -11.03 3.51
N THR A 47 -0.10 -12.02 4.14
CA THR A 47 1.31 -12.30 3.85
C THR A 47 1.48 -12.75 2.39
N ALA A 48 0.61 -13.64 1.92
CA ALA A 48 0.66 -14.10 0.54
C ALA A 48 0.42 -12.94 -0.44
N ALA A 49 -0.55 -12.07 -0.14
CA ALA A 49 -0.83 -10.90 -0.93
C ALA A 49 0.39 -9.96 -0.99
N MET A 50 1.01 -9.72 0.15
CA MET A 50 2.19 -8.86 0.24
C MET A 50 3.35 -9.44 -0.58
N ASN A 51 3.54 -10.76 -0.54
CA ASN A 51 4.60 -11.42 -1.29
C ASN A 51 4.41 -11.27 -2.81
N LEU A 52 3.17 -11.25 -3.28
CA LEU A 52 2.89 -10.98 -4.69
C LEU A 52 3.38 -9.58 -5.10
N LEU A 53 3.27 -8.61 -4.21
CA LEU A 53 3.70 -7.24 -4.49
C LEU A 53 5.21 -7.07 -4.38
N ARG A 54 5.85 -7.83 -3.50
CA ARG A 54 7.29 -7.71 -3.27
C ARG A 54 8.14 -8.49 -4.28
N GLY A 55 7.54 -9.47 -4.94
CA GLY A 55 8.24 -10.24 -5.97
C GLY A 55 9.44 -11.01 -5.43
N PRO A 56 10.67 -10.67 -5.88
CA PRO A 56 11.86 -11.45 -5.49
C PRO A 56 12.28 -11.27 -4.03
N ARG A 57 11.65 -10.37 -3.30
CA ARG A 57 11.94 -10.14 -1.87
C ARG A 57 10.72 -10.45 -1.02
N PRO A 58 10.43 -11.73 -0.77
CA PRO A 58 9.26 -12.07 0.04
C PRO A 58 9.42 -11.58 1.48
N MET A 59 8.31 -11.49 2.19
CA MET A 59 8.31 -11.08 3.58
C MET A 59 9.04 -12.11 4.44
N THR A 60 9.86 -11.61 5.37
CA THR A 60 10.50 -12.43 6.39
C THR A 60 9.57 -12.51 7.60
N PRO A 61 9.82 -13.47 8.54
CA PRO A 61 9.08 -13.48 9.81
C PRO A 61 9.20 -12.15 10.57
N TYR A 62 10.34 -11.47 10.46
CA TYR A 62 10.52 -10.15 11.06
C TYR A 62 9.56 -9.13 10.44
N ASP A 63 9.44 -9.12 9.11
CA ASP A 63 8.52 -8.22 8.41
C ASP A 63 7.08 -8.46 8.86
N ALA A 64 6.67 -9.72 8.95
CA ALA A 64 5.32 -10.08 9.38
C ALA A 64 5.05 -9.61 10.80
N GLN A 65 6.02 -9.79 11.70
CA GLN A 65 5.89 -9.33 13.07
C GLN A 65 5.78 -7.81 13.14
N PHE A 66 6.58 -7.12 12.33
CA PHE A 66 6.55 -5.67 12.24
C PHE A 66 5.17 -5.17 11.83
N LEU A 67 4.58 -5.77 10.77
CA LEU A 67 3.25 -5.39 10.31
C LEU A 67 2.18 -5.65 11.38
N ARG A 68 2.26 -6.81 12.02
CA ARG A 68 1.31 -7.16 13.08
C ARG A 68 1.33 -6.14 14.21
N ASP A 69 2.53 -5.74 14.63
CA ASP A 69 2.68 -4.77 15.71
C ASP A 69 2.16 -3.40 15.31
N ARG A 70 2.41 -2.98 14.07
CA ARG A 70 1.96 -1.68 13.57
C ARG A 70 0.45 -1.60 13.38
N LEU A 71 -0.17 -2.70 12.99
CA LEU A 71 -1.61 -2.73 12.74
C LEU A 71 -2.43 -3.04 13.98
N ARG A 72 -1.79 -3.46 15.07
CA ARG A 72 -2.50 -3.82 16.29
C ARG A 72 -3.31 -2.63 16.82
N GLY A 73 -4.63 -2.80 16.92
CA GLY A 73 -5.52 -1.72 17.35
C GLY A 73 -5.66 -0.59 16.36
N LYS A 74 -5.13 -0.76 15.13
CA LYS A 74 -5.11 0.30 14.12
C LYS A 74 -5.53 -0.25 12.76
N ALA A 75 -6.59 -1.05 12.72
CA ALA A 75 -7.10 -1.64 11.48
C ALA A 75 -7.49 -0.56 10.45
N TYR A 76 -7.74 0.67 10.90
CA TYR A 76 -8.08 1.78 10.05
C TYR A 76 -6.90 2.33 9.23
N LEU A 77 -5.64 2.00 9.61
CA LEU A 77 -4.46 2.61 8.98
C LEU A 77 -4.48 2.55 7.46
N PRO A 78 -4.69 1.39 6.82
CA PRO A 78 -4.71 1.37 5.36
C PRO A 78 -5.89 2.15 4.78
N LEU A 79 -7.01 2.22 5.46
CA LEU A 79 -8.18 2.95 4.96
C LEU A 79 -8.00 4.46 5.04
N ALA A 80 -7.15 4.95 5.93
CA ALA A 80 -6.92 6.37 6.10
C ALA A 80 -6.29 7.03 4.87
N TYR A 81 -5.75 6.23 3.95
CA TYR A 81 -5.13 6.73 2.73
C TYR A 81 -6.13 6.98 1.59
N PHE A 82 -7.35 6.47 1.70
CA PHE A 82 -8.35 6.64 0.66
C PHE A 82 -9.18 7.91 0.91
N GLU A 83 -9.67 8.51 -0.19
CA GLU A 83 -10.45 9.74 -0.11
C GLU A 83 -11.70 9.57 0.75
N GLY A 84 -12.00 10.60 1.50
CA GLY A 84 -13.19 10.65 2.35
C GLY A 84 -12.97 10.15 3.76
N ALA A 85 -11.86 9.46 4.05
CA ALA A 85 -11.52 9.04 5.40
C ALA A 85 -11.07 10.26 6.21
N THR A 86 -11.62 10.43 7.42
CA THR A 86 -11.24 11.50 8.34
C THR A 86 -11.22 10.96 9.76
N PRO A 87 -10.48 11.60 10.68
CA PRO A 87 -10.53 11.20 12.10
C PRO A 87 -11.95 11.26 12.65
N GLU A 88 -12.75 12.24 12.20
CA GLU A 88 -14.11 12.47 12.70
C GLU A 88 -15.08 11.37 12.28
N ASN A 89 -14.85 10.70 11.16
CA ASN A 89 -15.73 9.62 10.70
C ASN A 89 -15.14 8.23 10.92
N GLY A 90 -14.12 8.10 11.78
CA GLY A 90 -13.48 6.82 12.06
C GLY A 90 -12.66 6.28 10.90
N TYR A 91 -12.16 7.15 10.04
CA TYR A 91 -11.35 6.81 8.88
C TYR A 91 -12.11 5.93 7.88
N GLN A 92 -13.40 6.24 7.67
CA GLN A 92 -14.25 5.52 6.71
C GLN A 92 -14.17 6.23 5.35
N PRO A 93 -13.55 5.61 4.32
CA PRO A 93 -13.47 6.22 3.00
C PRO A 93 -14.80 6.21 2.27
N ARG A 94 -14.89 7.04 1.24
CA ARG A 94 -16.03 6.99 0.32
C ARG A 94 -15.84 5.83 -0.68
N VAL A 95 -16.96 5.28 -1.14
CA VAL A 95 -16.97 4.23 -2.16
C VAL A 95 -17.40 4.87 -3.48
N PRO A 96 -16.73 4.64 -4.61
CA PRO A 96 -15.57 3.76 -4.77
C PRO A 96 -14.33 4.33 -4.08
N TYR A 97 -13.41 3.43 -3.72
CA TYR A 97 -12.18 3.83 -3.01
C TYR A 97 -11.22 4.50 -3.98
N ARG A 98 -10.79 5.70 -3.66
CA ARG A 98 -9.87 6.48 -4.51
C ARG A 98 -8.61 6.82 -3.73
N LEU A 99 -7.47 6.53 -4.36
CA LEU A 99 -6.17 6.83 -3.78
C LEU A 99 -5.46 7.86 -4.65
N ASN A 100 -4.98 8.92 -4.02
CA ASN A 100 -4.19 9.95 -4.72
C ASN A 100 -2.71 9.68 -4.48
N VAL A 101 -1.99 9.43 -5.58
CA VAL A 101 -0.55 9.17 -5.56
C VAL A 101 0.15 10.42 -6.08
N LEU A 102 0.99 11.01 -5.24
CA LEU A 102 1.69 12.26 -5.54
C LEU A 102 3.08 11.97 -6.09
N ALA A 103 3.49 12.76 -7.08
CA ALA A 103 4.82 12.65 -7.65
C ALA A 103 5.87 13.06 -6.63
N ASP A 104 7.07 12.48 -6.75
CA ASP A 104 8.22 12.85 -5.95
C ASP A 104 8.70 14.23 -6.37
N PRO A 105 8.81 15.21 -5.46
CA PRO A 105 9.34 16.54 -5.80
C PRO A 105 10.85 16.51 -6.09
N ARG A 106 11.54 15.42 -5.72
CA ARG A 106 12.98 15.26 -5.93
C ARG A 106 13.32 13.92 -6.54
N PRO A 107 12.84 13.65 -7.77
CA PRO A 107 13.07 12.32 -8.37
C PRO A 107 14.54 12.03 -8.63
N GLN A 108 15.38 13.06 -8.78
CA GLN A 108 16.82 12.89 -9.01
C GLN A 108 17.57 12.34 -7.79
N ASP A 109 16.95 12.39 -6.60
CA ASP A 109 17.56 11.86 -5.39
C ASP A 109 17.43 10.34 -5.28
N ILE A 110 16.67 9.73 -6.20
CA ILE A 110 16.41 8.29 -6.19
C ILE A 110 17.21 7.61 -7.29
N GLU A 111 17.86 6.50 -6.96
CA GLU A 111 18.69 5.76 -7.90
C GLU A 111 17.89 5.18 -9.06
N PRO A 112 18.52 4.96 -10.25
CA PRO A 112 17.83 4.37 -11.39
C PRO A 112 17.22 3.01 -11.06
N GLY A 113 16.04 2.74 -11.62
CA GLY A 113 15.34 1.48 -11.37
C GLY A 113 14.43 1.52 -10.17
N TYR A 114 14.41 2.64 -9.42
CA TYR A 114 13.55 2.85 -8.26
C TYR A 114 12.67 4.06 -8.47
N LEU A 115 11.56 4.09 -7.75
CA LEU A 115 10.62 5.22 -7.79
C LEU A 115 10.14 5.49 -6.38
N ARG A 116 10.16 6.75 -5.99
CA ARG A 116 9.53 7.19 -4.74
C ARG A 116 8.29 7.97 -5.09
N VAL A 117 7.18 7.63 -4.44
CA VAL A 117 5.93 8.37 -4.55
C VAL A 117 5.44 8.70 -3.15
N PHE A 118 4.44 9.56 -3.06
CA PHE A 118 3.90 10.00 -1.78
C PHE A 118 2.40 9.78 -1.76
N LEU A 119 1.89 9.35 -0.61
CA LEU A 119 0.46 9.12 -0.41
C LEU A 119 -0.02 10.01 0.72
N LYS A 120 -1.13 10.71 0.49
CA LYS A 120 -1.80 11.46 1.55
C LYS A 120 -2.50 10.49 2.48
N THR A 121 -2.49 10.80 3.77
CA THR A 121 -3.23 10.03 4.76
C THR A 121 -3.94 10.98 5.71
N ALA A 122 -5.17 10.62 6.08
CA ALA A 122 -5.95 11.41 7.02
C ALA A 122 -5.27 11.44 8.39
N GLY A 123 -5.32 12.60 9.03
CA GLY A 123 -4.75 12.76 10.36
C GLY A 123 -3.24 12.95 10.41
N ALA A 124 -2.56 13.01 9.26
CA ALA A 124 -1.12 13.25 9.20
C ALA A 124 -0.84 14.61 8.56
N ASP A 125 0.23 15.25 9.02
CA ASP A 125 0.59 16.60 8.55
C ASP A 125 1.17 16.61 7.14
N SER A 126 1.79 15.51 6.73
CA SER A 126 2.46 15.44 5.42
C SER A 126 2.22 14.09 4.77
N PRO A 127 2.34 14.03 3.43
CA PRO A 127 2.24 12.76 2.71
C PRO A 127 3.33 11.77 3.13
N ARG A 128 3.01 10.50 3.03
CA ARG A 128 3.93 9.42 3.41
C ARG A 128 4.63 8.84 2.18
N PRO A 129 5.94 8.62 2.24
CA PRO A 129 6.69 8.11 1.11
C PRO A 129 6.49 6.61 0.93
N MET A 130 6.60 6.17 -0.31
CA MET A 130 6.58 4.76 -0.66
C MET A 130 7.60 4.52 -1.77
N LYS A 131 8.46 3.53 -1.61
CA LYS A 131 9.52 3.23 -2.57
C LYS A 131 9.22 1.95 -3.31
N LEU A 132 9.33 2.02 -4.63
CA LEU A 132 9.06 0.92 -5.54
C LEU A 132 10.32 0.61 -6.35
N ARG A 133 10.41 -0.63 -6.85
CA ARG A 133 11.49 -1.05 -7.73
C ARG A 133 10.92 -1.59 -9.03
N GLN A 134 11.53 -1.24 -10.14
CA GLN A 134 11.14 -1.73 -11.45
C GLN A 134 11.98 -2.94 -11.84
N LYS A 135 11.31 -3.99 -12.34
CA LYS A 135 11.99 -5.13 -12.91
C LYS A 135 12.40 -4.77 -14.34
N ALA A 136 13.72 -4.75 -14.60
CA ALA A 136 14.24 -4.26 -15.87
C ALA A 136 13.73 -5.07 -17.07
N SER A 137 13.56 -6.39 -16.91
CA SER A 137 13.19 -7.27 -18.01
C SER A 137 11.74 -7.12 -18.46
N THR A 138 10.83 -6.69 -17.56
CA THR A 138 9.40 -6.62 -17.86
C THR A 138 8.81 -5.23 -17.70
N GLY A 139 9.50 -4.34 -17.00
CA GLY A 139 8.97 -3.02 -16.69
C GLY A 139 7.97 -3.00 -15.55
N GLU A 140 7.70 -4.15 -14.95
CA GLU A 140 6.76 -4.23 -13.83
C GLU A 140 7.34 -3.64 -12.56
N TRP A 141 6.46 -3.04 -11.74
CA TRP A 141 6.86 -2.44 -10.47
C TRP A 141 6.58 -3.37 -9.31
N PHE A 142 7.47 -3.34 -8.32
CA PHE A 142 7.34 -4.12 -7.09
C PHE A 142 7.46 -3.21 -5.89
N LEU A 143 6.78 -3.57 -4.82
CA LEU A 143 6.94 -2.90 -3.54
C LEU A 143 8.34 -3.20 -3.00
N TRP A 144 9.11 -2.15 -2.69
CA TRP A 144 10.49 -2.32 -2.22
C TRP A 144 10.60 -2.22 -0.71
N GLU A 145 10.05 -1.15 -0.13
CA GLU A 145 10.15 -0.92 1.31
C GLU A 145 8.77 -0.85 1.96
N LEU A 146 8.72 -1.24 3.23
CA LEU A 146 7.51 -1.15 4.05
C LEU A 146 7.49 0.13 4.88
N SER A 147 8.27 1.13 4.48
CA SER A 147 8.47 2.36 5.25
C SER A 147 7.20 3.18 5.46
N LEU A 148 6.19 2.98 4.61
CA LEU A 148 4.94 3.74 4.70
C LEU A 148 4.31 3.65 6.09
N ILE A 149 4.28 2.46 6.68
CA ILE A 149 3.63 2.26 7.97
C ILE A 149 4.50 2.63 9.17
N HIS A 150 5.80 2.89 8.96
CA HIS A 150 6.69 3.36 10.02
C HIS A 150 6.27 4.71 10.55
N ILE A 151 5.73 5.55 9.69
CA ILE A 151 5.48 6.95 9.99
C ILE A 151 3.99 7.30 9.94
N SER A 152 3.13 6.30 9.78
CA SER A 152 1.68 6.51 9.70
C SER A 152 1.08 6.48 11.10
N GLU A 153 1.25 7.56 11.81
CA GLU A 153 0.63 7.75 13.12
C GLU A 153 -0.29 8.96 13.02
N PRO A 154 -1.54 8.73 12.71
CA PRO A 154 -2.52 9.81 12.68
C PRO A 154 -2.74 10.39 14.07
#